data_cd4ad5b5c8a2d57566b351206a4833a6
#
_entry.id   cd4ad5b5c8a2d57566b351206a4833a6
#
_cell.length_a   1.000
_cell.length_b   1.000
_cell.length_c   1.000
_cell.angle_alpha   90.00
_cell.angle_beta   90.00
_cell.angle_gamma   90.00
#
_symmetry.space_group_name_H-M   'P 1'
#
loop_
_entity.id
_entity.type
_entity.pdbx_description
1 polymer ?
#
loop_
_entity_poly.entity_id
_entity_poly.type
_entity_poly.pdbx_seq_one_letter_code
_entity_poly.pdbx_strand_id
1 'polypeptide(L)'
;MKIFKNTSIPKNYKNSILAIGNFDGIHIGHKKVLKEAAKKAKKLKKKFGLLTFEPVPVMFFNKKIINHRIDSEHQKILNLKREKLDFIIIQKFNKKFSNLSYQEFIYKILYKRIKCKYLYVSKNFKFGKKREGNISKLKKYEKKFSFKTIITLPITKKRRTVSSTIIRKFLKRGELQKANHLLDRKWEIIGKVIRGSQRGRKIGFPTCNILLKKYVIPKFGVYAVNVGINNILKKGIANIGYRPTFNGKKLLLEVNIFGIKKNLYNKKINVIFNKFIRPEKKFKNILELKNQIRKDIKLAK
;
A
#
# COMPACT_ATOMS: atom_id res chain seq x y z
N MET A 1 -15.88 4.33 -9.89
CA MET A 1 -15.16 3.04 -9.80
C MET A 1 -15.96 2.06 -8.94
N LYS A 2 -16.46 0.96 -9.52
CA LYS A 2 -17.17 -0.12 -8.82
C LYS A 2 -16.17 -1.11 -8.20
N ILE A 3 -16.50 -1.71 -7.05
CA ILE A 3 -15.64 -2.67 -6.35
C ILE A 3 -16.33 -4.03 -6.30
N PHE A 4 -15.65 -5.07 -6.80
CA PHE A 4 -16.09 -6.46 -6.73
C PHE A 4 -15.17 -7.25 -5.81
N LYS A 5 -15.73 -8.10 -4.96
CA LYS A 5 -14.98 -8.92 -3.98
C LYS A 5 -14.59 -10.31 -4.51
N ASN A 6 -14.99 -10.63 -5.73
CA ASN A 6 -14.64 -11.86 -6.44
C ASN A 6 -14.63 -11.65 -7.95
N THR A 7 -14.19 -12.65 -8.70
CA THR A 7 -14.06 -12.59 -10.17
C THR A 7 -15.36 -12.80 -10.94
N SER A 8 -16.47 -13.11 -10.29
CA SER A 8 -17.80 -13.19 -10.92
C SER A 8 -18.40 -11.79 -11.03
N ILE A 9 -18.10 -11.12 -12.15
CA ILE A 9 -18.55 -9.74 -12.40
C ILE A 9 -19.76 -9.71 -13.34
N PRO A 10 -20.63 -8.68 -13.24
CA PRO A 10 -21.79 -8.52 -14.12
C PRO A 10 -21.41 -8.43 -15.60
N LYS A 11 -22.37 -8.75 -16.49
CA LYS A 11 -22.17 -8.80 -17.96
C LYS A 11 -21.63 -7.49 -18.54
N ASN A 12 -22.07 -6.35 -18.02
CA ASN A 12 -21.65 -5.01 -18.46
C ASN A 12 -20.22 -4.61 -18.08
N TYR A 13 -19.48 -5.44 -17.28
CA TYR A 13 -18.06 -5.30 -16.96
C TYR A 13 -17.19 -6.34 -17.67
N LYS A 14 -17.79 -7.30 -18.36
CA LYS A 14 -17.07 -8.28 -19.20
C LYS A 14 -16.59 -7.63 -20.50
N ASN A 15 -15.77 -8.35 -21.26
CA ASN A 15 -15.16 -7.86 -22.49
C ASN A 15 -14.36 -6.55 -22.32
N SER A 16 -13.79 -6.39 -21.15
CA SER A 16 -13.07 -5.21 -20.69
C SER A 16 -11.56 -5.31 -20.92
N ILE A 17 -10.87 -4.20 -20.68
CA ILE A 17 -9.42 -4.15 -20.52
C ILE A 17 -9.11 -4.36 -19.05
N LEU A 18 -8.21 -5.29 -18.73
CA LEU A 18 -7.89 -5.69 -17.37
C LEU A 18 -6.40 -5.55 -17.10
N ALA A 19 -6.02 -4.85 -16.04
CA ALA A 19 -4.68 -4.93 -15.49
C ALA A 19 -4.66 -5.93 -14.32
N ILE A 20 -3.60 -6.73 -14.20
CA ILE A 20 -3.46 -7.71 -13.10
C ILE A 20 -2.17 -7.50 -12.33
N GLY A 21 -2.27 -7.47 -11.00
CA GLY A 21 -1.11 -7.39 -10.12
C GLY A 21 -1.47 -7.11 -8.66
N ASN A 22 -0.47 -7.06 -7.80
CA ASN A 22 -0.66 -6.74 -6.38
C ASN A 22 -0.95 -5.26 -6.14
N PHE A 23 -0.40 -4.38 -6.97
CA PHE A 23 -0.55 -2.93 -6.91
C PHE A 23 -0.35 -2.36 -5.50
N ASP A 24 0.67 -2.87 -4.79
CA ASP A 24 1.01 -2.37 -3.46
C ASP A 24 1.86 -1.10 -3.58
N GLY A 25 1.35 0.00 -3.00
CA GLY A 25 1.96 1.33 -3.04
C GLY A 25 1.63 2.16 -4.28
N ILE A 26 1.03 1.61 -5.33
CA ILE A 26 0.66 2.28 -6.60
C ILE A 26 1.73 3.28 -7.07
N HIS A 27 2.96 2.77 -7.19
CA HIS A 27 4.13 3.54 -7.59
C HIS A 27 4.11 3.89 -9.09
N ILE A 28 5.03 4.75 -9.54
CA ILE A 28 5.10 5.22 -10.95
C ILE A 28 5.08 4.09 -11.97
N GLY A 29 5.70 2.92 -11.68
CA GLY A 29 5.62 1.75 -12.57
C GLY A 29 4.19 1.17 -12.66
N HIS A 30 3.43 1.14 -11.58
CA HIS A 30 2.02 0.77 -11.60
C HIS A 30 1.17 1.80 -12.35
N LYS A 31 1.40 3.11 -12.10
CA LYS A 31 0.70 4.19 -12.80
C LYS A 31 0.90 4.13 -14.31
N LYS A 32 2.10 3.78 -14.78
CA LYS A 32 2.37 3.56 -16.20
C LYS A 32 1.47 2.48 -16.80
N VAL A 33 1.39 1.29 -16.15
CA VAL A 33 0.51 0.20 -16.59
C VAL A 33 -0.94 0.67 -16.66
N LEU A 34 -1.42 1.35 -15.59
CA LEU A 34 -2.79 1.84 -15.51
C LEU A 34 -3.09 2.90 -16.58
N LYS A 35 -2.16 3.82 -16.83
CA LYS A 35 -2.30 4.87 -17.86
C LYS A 35 -2.36 4.28 -19.28
N GLU A 36 -1.50 3.32 -19.58
CA GLU A 36 -1.50 2.63 -20.89
C GLU A 36 -2.81 1.86 -21.11
N ALA A 37 -3.26 1.12 -20.09
CA ALA A 37 -4.52 0.38 -20.13
C ALA A 37 -5.74 1.32 -20.27
N ALA A 38 -5.78 2.42 -19.53
CA ALA A 38 -6.85 3.43 -19.62
C ALA A 38 -6.90 4.10 -21.01
N LYS A 39 -5.72 4.41 -21.61
CA LYS A 39 -5.64 4.95 -22.98
C LYS A 39 -6.22 3.98 -24.01
N LYS A 40 -5.89 2.68 -23.87
CA LYS A 40 -6.43 1.63 -24.74
C LYS A 40 -7.94 1.46 -24.56
N ALA A 41 -8.43 1.53 -23.30
CA ALA A 41 -9.84 1.43 -22.99
C ALA A 41 -10.65 2.56 -23.62
N LYS A 42 -10.16 3.80 -23.51
CA LYS A 42 -10.77 4.97 -24.15
C LYS A 42 -10.84 4.80 -25.67
N LYS A 43 -9.71 4.40 -26.33
CA LYS A 43 -9.65 4.19 -27.78
C LYS A 43 -10.67 3.13 -28.26
N LEU A 44 -10.88 2.07 -27.49
CA LEU A 44 -11.76 0.96 -27.85
C LEU A 44 -13.17 1.08 -27.28
N LYS A 45 -13.50 2.19 -26.60
CA LYS A 45 -14.79 2.41 -25.90
C LYS A 45 -15.16 1.23 -24.99
N LYS A 46 -14.15 0.67 -24.26
CA LYS A 46 -14.31 -0.46 -23.36
C LYS A 46 -14.07 -0.04 -21.91
N LYS A 47 -14.70 -0.76 -20.96
CA LYS A 47 -14.42 -0.57 -19.53
C LYS A 47 -13.02 -1.01 -19.19
N PHE A 48 -12.40 -0.29 -18.25
CA PHE A 48 -11.08 -0.58 -17.72
C PHE A 48 -11.17 -1.04 -16.26
N GLY A 49 -10.67 -2.23 -15.98
CA GLY A 49 -10.66 -2.83 -14.64
C GLY A 49 -9.28 -3.26 -14.18
N LEU A 50 -9.20 -3.49 -12.88
CA LEU A 50 -8.01 -4.00 -12.20
C LEU A 50 -8.37 -5.28 -11.44
N LEU A 51 -7.57 -6.33 -11.56
CA LEU A 51 -7.61 -7.51 -10.69
C LEU A 51 -6.44 -7.47 -9.71
N THR A 52 -6.74 -7.44 -8.41
CA THR A 52 -5.76 -7.51 -7.32
C THR A 52 -6.19 -8.52 -6.27
N PHE A 53 -5.30 -8.82 -5.31
CA PHE A 53 -5.46 -9.93 -4.39
C PHE A 53 -5.42 -9.47 -2.93
N GLU A 54 -6.22 -10.10 -2.07
CA GLU A 54 -6.27 -9.87 -0.64
C GLU A 54 -6.39 -11.18 0.14
N PRO A 55 -5.48 -11.51 1.09
CA PRO A 55 -4.20 -10.83 1.31
C PRO A 55 -3.29 -10.87 0.09
N VAL A 56 -2.24 -10.04 0.06
CA VAL A 56 -1.23 -10.18 -1.00
C VAL A 56 -0.57 -11.55 -0.93
N PRO A 57 -0.27 -12.22 -2.07
CA PRO A 57 0.19 -13.61 -2.09
C PRO A 57 1.36 -13.91 -1.15
N VAL A 58 2.35 -13.02 -1.05
CA VAL A 58 3.50 -13.22 -0.17
C VAL A 58 3.11 -13.33 1.31
N MET A 59 2.09 -12.59 1.77
CA MET A 59 1.59 -12.66 3.15
C MET A 59 0.71 -13.89 3.38
N PHE A 60 0.11 -14.42 2.32
CA PHE A 60 -0.66 -15.68 2.40
C PHE A 60 0.27 -16.88 2.56
N PHE A 61 1.30 -16.98 1.72
CA PHE A 61 2.24 -18.12 1.75
C PHE A 61 3.19 -18.08 2.94
N ASN A 62 3.58 -16.88 3.40
CA ASN A 62 4.46 -16.72 4.55
C ASN A 62 3.75 -15.94 5.66
N LYS A 63 3.14 -16.67 6.59
CA LYS A 63 2.43 -16.10 7.75
C LYS A 63 3.32 -15.30 8.71
N LYS A 64 4.66 -15.53 8.68
CA LYS A 64 5.62 -14.75 9.46
C LYS A 64 5.77 -13.32 8.93
N ILE A 65 5.41 -13.08 7.66
CA ILE A 65 5.43 -11.74 7.07
C ILE A 65 4.13 -10.99 7.44
N ILE A 66 4.09 -10.43 8.63
CA ILE A 66 2.92 -9.69 9.13
C ILE A 66 2.90 -8.27 8.58
N ASN A 67 4.04 -7.57 8.63
CA ASN A 67 4.19 -6.15 8.25
C ASN A 67 4.89 -6.03 6.90
N HIS A 68 4.11 -5.90 5.84
CA HIS A 68 4.63 -5.92 4.46
C HIS A 68 4.10 -4.79 3.57
N ARG A 69 2.87 -4.33 3.79
CA ARG A 69 2.19 -3.44 2.86
C ARG A 69 2.76 -2.03 2.87
N ILE A 70 2.89 -1.43 1.71
CA ILE A 70 3.16 0.00 1.57
C ILE A 70 1.90 0.80 1.88
N ASP A 71 0.76 0.34 1.38
CA ASP A 71 -0.57 0.90 1.63
C ASP A 71 -1.47 -0.14 2.33
N SER A 72 -2.35 0.29 3.23
CA SER A 72 -3.46 -0.54 3.68
C SER A 72 -4.41 -0.86 2.51
N GLU A 73 -5.29 -1.85 2.66
CA GLU A 73 -6.31 -2.15 1.63
C GLU A 73 -7.17 -0.91 1.33
N HIS A 74 -7.59 -0.21 2.37
CA HIS A 74 -8.36 1.02 2.25
C HIS A 74 -7.61 2.11 1.46
N GLN A 75 -6.34 2.37 1.79
CA GLN A 75 -5.50 3.34 1.07
C GLN A 75 -5.27 2.92 -0.37
N LYS A 76 -5.02 1.64 -0.64
CA LYS A 76 -4.92 1.13 -2.02
C LYS A 76 -6.16 1.46 -2.83
N ILE A 77 -7.36 1.25 -2.27
CA ILE A 77 -8.62 1.59 -2.94
C ILE A 77 -8.73 3.10 -3.18
N LEU A 78 -8.40 3.93 -2.19
CA LEU A 78 -8.41 5.39 -2.33
C LEU A 78 -7.45 5.88 -3.41
N ASN A 79 -6.23 5.34 -3.43
CA ASN A 79 -5.23 5.68 -4.44
C ASN A 79 -5.66 5.22 -5.85
N LEU A 80 -6.26 4.03 -5.97
CA LEU A 80 -6.77 3.52 -7.26
C LEU A 80 -7.98 4.31 -7.78
N LYS A 81 -8.79 4.91 -6.91
CA LYS A 81 -9.89 5.80 -7.35
C LYS A 81 -9.40 6.99 -8.19
N ARG A 82 -8.14 7.41 -8.00
CA ARG A 82 -7.51 8.51 -8.76
C ARG A 82 -7.04 8.10 -10.14
N GLU A 83 -7.04 6.79 -10.48
CA GLU A 83 -6.40 6.22 -11.67
C GLU A 83 -7.40 5.86 -12.80
N LYS A 84 -8.51 6.58 -12.91
CA LYS A 84 -9.51 6.43 -14.02
C LYS A 84 -9.99 5.01 -14.28
N LEU A 85 -10.07 4.15 -13.26
CA LEU A 85 -10.62 2.81 -13.33
C LEU A 85 -12.16 2.84 -13.30
N ASP A 86 -12.81 2.05 -14.14
CA ASP A 86 -14.26 1.80 -14.06
C ASP A 86 -14.57 0.85 -12.90
N PHE A 87 -13.73 -0.17 -12.70
CA PHE A 87 -13.92 -1.17 -11.67
C PHE A 87 -12.62 -1.77 -11.14
N ILE A 88 -12.72 -2.36 -9.95
CA ILE A 88 -11.64 -3.14 -9.33
C ILE A 88 -12.21 -4.46 -8.83
N ILE A 89 -11.47 -5.55 -9.05
CA ILE A 89 -11.75 -6.87 -8.49
C ILE A 89 -10.71 -7.13 -7.40
N ILE A 90 -11.16 -7.26 -6.15
CA ILE A 90 -10.33 -7.63 -5.01
C ILE A 90 -10.59 -9.11 -4.73
N GLN A 91 -9.84 -9.98 -5.41
CA GLN A 91 -9.98 -11.42 -5.26
C GLN A 91 -9.40 -11.90 -3.93
N LYS A 92 -10.21 -12.59 -3.12
CA LYS A 92 -9.71 -13.27 -1.91
C LYS A 92 -8.67 -14.31 -2.30
N PHE A 93 -7.41 -14.11 -1.83
CA PHE A 93 -6.33 -15.05 -2.05
C PHE A 93 -6.33 -16.08 -0.91
N ASN A 94 -6.77 -17.28 -1.21
CA ASN A 94 -6.93 -18.38 -0.26
C ASN A 94 -6.38 -19.70 -0.86
N LYS A 95 -6.40 -20.79 -0.10
CA LYS A 95 -5.90 -22.11 -0.52
C LYS A 95 -6.54 -22.58 -1.83
N LYS A 96 -7.88 -22.41 -1.99
CA LYS A 96 -8.60 -22.77 -3.22
C LYS A 96 -8.09 -21.99 -4.43
N PHE A 97 -7.94 -20.67 -4.30
CA PHE A 97 -7.45 -19.83 -5.40
C PHE A 97 -5.96 -20.04 -5.69
N SER A 98 -5.13 -20.25 -4.67
CA SER A 98 -3.68 -20.47 -4.82
C SER A 98 -3.33 -21.83 -5.46
N ASN A 99 -4.25 -22.80 -5.42
CA ASN A 99 -4.07 -24.11 -6.00
C ASN A 99 -4.54 -24.21 -7.47
N LEU A 100 -5.14 -23.15 -8.03
CA LEU A 100 -5.49 -23.15 -9.44
C LEU A 100 -4.24 -23.30 -10.29
N SER A 101 -4.24 -24.28 -11.21
CA SER A 101 -3.19 -24.39 -12.23
C SER A 101 -3.20 -23.16 -13.14
N TYR A 102 -2.14 -22.94 -13.91
CA TYR A 102 -2.15 -21.82 -14.85
C TYR A 102 -3.26 -21.96 -15.90
N GLN A 103 -3.56 -23.21 -16.34
CA GLN A 103 -4.67 -23.46 -17.27
C GLN A 103 -6.02 -23.11 -16.66
N GLU A 104 -6.27 -23.55 -15.41
CA GLU A 104 -7.49 -23.24 -14.70
C GLU A 104 -7.66 -21.74 -14.47
N PHE A 105 -6.58 -21.04 -14.12
CA PHE A 105 -6.62 -19.58 -13.97
C PHE A 105 -7.02 -18.91 -15.27
N ILE A 106 -6.40 -19.29 -16.41
CA ILE A 106 -6.74 -18.72 -17.71
C ILE A 106 -8.20 -19.04 -18.07
N TYR A 107 -8.60 -20.30 -17.98
CA TYR A 107 -9.93 -20.74 -18.38
C TYR A 107 -11.02 -20.24 -17.43
N LYS A 108 -10.92 -20.57 -16.12
CA LYS A 108 -11.99 -20.28 -15.15
C LYS A 108 -12.09 -18.77 -14.82
N ILE A 109 -10.93 -18.07 -14.71
CA ILE A 109 -10.91 -16.70 -14.25
C ILE A 109 -10.94 -15.73 -15.42
N LEU A 110 -9.94 -15.78 -16.33
CA LEU A 110 -9.82 -14.80 -17.40
C LEU A 110 -10.90 -14.98 -18.46
N TYR A 111 -11.17 -16.22 -18.90
CA TYR A 111 -12.13 -16.51 -19.96
C TYR A 111 -13.57 -16.62 -19.47
N LYS A 112 -13.88 -17.56 -18.56
CA LYS A 112 -15.28 -17.82 -18.16
C LYS A 112 -15.87 -16.67 -17.32
N ARG A 113 -15.17 -16.19 -16.30
CA ARG A 113 -15.71 -15.23 -15.33
C ARG A 113 -15.56 -13.80 -15.78
N ILE A 114 -14.34 -13.34 -16.11
CA ILE A 114 -14.05 -11.94 -16.43
C ILE A 114 -14.30 -11.65 -17.90
N LYS A 115 -13.98 -12.61 -18.80
CA LYS A 115 -14.02 -12.44 -20.26
C LYS A 115 -13.25 -11.19 -20.70
N CYS A 116 -11.99 -11.01 -20.20
CA CYS A 116 -11.20 -9.85 -20.57
C CYS A 116 -10.79 -9.90 -22.06
N LYS A 117 -10.78 -8.74 -22.75
CA LYS A 117 -10.35 -8.65 -24.15
C LYS A 117 -8.86 -8.30 -24.27
N TYR A 118 -8.35 -7.46 -23.35
CA TYR A 118 -6.93 -7.12 -23.24
C TYR A 118 -6.48 -7.28 -21.82
N LEU A 119 -5.34 -7.95 -21.63
CA LEU A 119 -4.76 -8.24 -20.34
C LEU A 119 -3.41 -7.52 -20.20
N TYR A 120 -3.33 -6.52 -19.33
CA TYR A 120 -2.10 -5.80 -19.02
C TYR A 120 -1.37 -6.44 -17.86
N VAL A 121 -0.13 -6.83 -18.08
CA VAL A 121 0.74 -7.49 -17.10
C VAL A 121 2.16 -6.91 -17.12
N SER A 122 2.87 -7.01 -16.00
CA SER A 122 4.30 -6.68 -15.95
C SER A 122 5.15 -7.74 -16.63
N LYS A 123 6.37 -7.39 -17.11
CA LYS A 123 7.33 -8.32 -17.73
C LYS A 123 7.59 -9.59 -16.92
N ASN A 124 7.59 -9.49 -15.59
CA ASN A 124 7.86 -10.62 -14.69
C ASN A 124 6.59 -11.23 -14.09
N PHE A 125 5.45 -11.10 -14.76
CA PHE A 125 4.19 -11.64 -14.26
C PHE A 125 4.22 -13.16 -14.16
N LYS A 126 3.87 -13.67 -12.98
CA LYS A 126 3.74 -15.09 -12.67
C LYS A 126 2.40 -15.35 -12.00
N PHE A 127 1.75 -16.47 -12.32
CA PHE A 127 0.44 -16.84 -11.81
C PHE A 127 0.28 -18.37 -11.75
N GLY A 128 -0.85 -18.83 -11.22
CA GLY A 128 -1.12 -20.26 -11.04
C GLY A 128 -0.35 -20.88 -9.88
N LYS A 129 -0.68 -22.15 -9.61
CA LYS A 129 -0.06 -22.96 -8.55
C LYS A 129 1.47 -22.94 -8.70
N LYS A 130 2.20 -22.76 -7.58
CA LYS A 130 3.67 -22.66 -7.56
C LYS A 130 4.26 -21.65 -8.57
N ARG A 131 3.47 -20.66 -9.03
CA ARG A 131 3.90 -19.62 -10.00
C ARG A 131 4.32 -20.19 -11.37
N GLU A 132 3.79 -21.33 -11.76
CA GLU A 132 4.12 -22.01 -13.02
C GLU A 132 3.68 -21.27 -14.28
N GLY A 133 2.63 -20.42 -14.16
CA GLY A 133 2.14 -19.58 -15.24
C GLY A 133 3.07 -18.37 -15.50
N ASN A 134 3.27 -18.04 -16.76
CA ASN A 134 4.08 -16.93 -17.22
C ASN A 134 3.46 -16.30 -18.51
N ILE A 135 4.11 -15.29 -19.07
CA ILE A 135 3.65 -14.58 -20.26
C ILE A 135 3.57 -15.51 -21.49
N SER A 136 4.57 -16.39 -21.69
CA SER A 136 4.55 -17.34 -22.81
C SER A 136 3.32 -18.24 -22.74
N LYS A 137 3.01 -18.77 -21.57
CA LYS A 137 1.82 -19.58 -21.33
C LYS A 137 0.53 -18.78 -21.57
N LEU A 138 0.45 -17.50 -21.18
CA LEU A 138 -0.71 -16.65 -21.54
C LEU A 138 -0.89 -16.52 -23.06
N LYS A 139 0.20 -16.24 -23.79
CA LYS A 139 0.17 -16.06 -25.23
C LYS A 139 -0.31 -17.29 -25.99
N LYS A 140 0.02 -18.51 -25.55
CA LYS A 140 -0.48 -19.75 -26.15
C LYS A 140 -2.00 -19.86 -26.16
N TYR A 141 -2.69 -19.23 -25.20
CA TYR A 141 -4.15 -19.28 -25.08
C TYR A 141 -4.88 -18.06 -25.67
N GLU A 142 -4.16 -17.07 -26.21
CA GLU A 142 -4.76 -15.84 -26.75
C GLU A 142 -5.79 -16.12 -27.83
N LYS A 143 -5.44 -16.92 -28.83
CA LYS A 143 -6.36 -17.31 -29.93
C LYS A 143 -7.55 -18.09 -29.39
N LYS A 144 -7.29 -19.16 -28.59
CA LYS A 144 -8.32 -20.06 -28.04
C LYS A 144 -9.37 -19.34 -27.20
N PHE A 145 -8.99 -18.31 -26.44
CA PHE A 145 -9.89 -17.60 -25.53
C PHE A 145 -10.13 -16.13 -25.90
N SER A 146 -9.75 -15.74 -27.11
CA SER A 146 -10.06 -14.43 -27.72
C SER A 146 -9.66 -13.22 -26.85
N PHE A 147 -8.49 -13.27 -26.19
CA PHE A 147 -7.90 -12.14 -25.48
C PHE A 147 -6.49 -11.84 -25.99
N LYS A 148 -5.95 -10.66 -25.70
CA LYS A 148 -4.59 -10.26 -26.05
C LYS A 148 -3.81 -9.81 -24.79
N THR A 149 -2.62 -10.34 -24.61
CA THR A 149 -1.72 -9.96 -23.51
C THR A 149 -0.84 -8.78 -23.93
N ILE A 150 -0.87 -7.72 -23.15
CA ILE A 150 -0.02 -6.54 -23.33
C ILE A 150 0.99 -6.50 -22.18
N ILE A 151 2.26 -6.48 -22.55
CA ILE A 151 3.36 -6.45 -21.60
C ILE A 151 3.80 -5.00 -21.42
N THR A 152 3.64 -4.46 -20.21
CA THR A 152 4.17 -3.14 -19.89
C THR A 152 5.62 -3.27 -19.42
N LEU A 153 6.51 -2.57 -20.11
CA LEU A 153 7.92 -2.51 -19.73
C LEU A 153 8.09 -1.73 -18.42
N PRO A 154 8.96 -2.23 -17.51
CA PRO A 154 9.21 -1.57 -16.25
C PRO A 154 9.80 -0.17 -16.45
N ILE A 155 9.54 0.73 -15.51
CA ILE A 155 10.26 1.99 -15.41
C ILE A 155 11.59 1.73 -14.72
N THR A 156 12.68 2.20 -15.34
CA THR A 156 14.01 2.15 -14.75
C THR A 156 14.43 3.58 -14.37
N LYS A 157 14.89 3.79 -13.14
CA LYS A 157 15.51 5.04 -12.68
C LYS A 157 16.85 4.75 -12.07
N LYS A 158 17.90 5.50 -12.48
CA LYS A 158 19.30 5.29 -12.04
C LYS A 158 19.70 3.80 -12.11
N ARG A 159 19.47 3.17 -13.26
CA ARG A 159 19.75 1.73 -13.55
C ARG A 159 19.03 0.73 -12.64
N ARG A 160 18.01 1.15 -11.87
CA ARG A 160 17.21 0.27 -10.99
C ARG A 160 15.75 0.24 -11.41
N THR A 161 15.20 -0.94 -11.53
CA THR A 161 13.76 -1.13 -11.83
C THR A 161 12.90 -0.67 -10.65
N VAL A 162 11.95 0.23 -10.91
CA VAL A 162 10.98 0.68 -9.91
C VAL A 162 10.06 -0.47 -9.51
N SER A 163 10.01 -0.76 -8.21
CA SER A 163 9.18 -1.84 -7.66
C SER A 163 8.78 -1.58 -6.22
N SER A 164 7.71 -2.23 -5.75
CA SER A 164 7.30 -2.18 -4.34
C SER A 164 8.40 -2.66 -3.39
N THR A 165 9.28 -3.57 -3.84
CA THR A 165 10.41 -4.07 -3.05
C THR A 165 11.44 -2.97 -2.76
N ILE A 166 11.80 -2.16 -3.76
CA ILE A 166 12.76 -1.07 -3.57
C ILE A 166 12.18 0.05 -2.70
N ILE A 167 10.87 0.31 -2.82
CA ILE A 167 10.18 1.30 -1.98
C ILE A 167 10.19 0.85 -0.52
N ARG A 168 9.89 -0.42 -0.23
CA ARG A 168 9.99 -0.98 1.13
C ARG A 168 11.42 -0.86 1.69
N LYS A 169 12.44 -1.09 0.85
CA LYS A 169 13.84 -0.92 1.25
C LYS A 169 14.13 0.53 1.66
N PHE A 170 13.66 1.52 0.89
CA PHE A 170 13.82 2.93 1.23
C PHE A 170 13.10 3.30 2.52
N LEU A 171 11.84 2.85 2.71
CA LEU A 171 11.10 3.09 3.95
C LEU A 171 11.82 2.49 5.17
N LYS A 172 12.31 1.25 5.07
CA LYS A 172 13.08 0.59 6.14
C LYS A 172 14.39 1.30 6.49
N ARG A 173 14.95 2.07 5.57
CA ARG A 173 16.17 2.87 5.78
C ARG A 173 15.90 4.32 6.21
N GLY A 174 14.62 4.74 6.27
CA GLY A 174 14.24 6.13 6.54
C GLY A 174 14.47 7.08 5.37
N GLU A 175 14.76 6.55 4.17
CA GLU A 175 15.00 7.32 2.94
C GLU A 175 13.66 7.76 2.30
N LEU A 176 12.87 8.54 3.05
CA LEU A 176 11.51 8.94 2.66
C LEU A 176 11.44 9.65 1.32
N GLN A 177 12.37 10.55 1.04
CA GLN A 177 12.38 11.30 -0.23
C GLN A 177 12.47 10.37 -1.44
N LYS A 178 13.36 9.33 -1.36
CA LYS A 178 13.49 8.33 -2.42
C LYS A 178 12.22 7.49 -2.56
N ALA A 179 11.62 7.07 -1.43
CA ALA A 179 10.36 6.34 -1.44
C ALA A 179 9.22 7.17 -2.05
N ASN A 180 9.06 8.43 -1.61
CA ASN A 180 8.04 9.36 -2.06
C ASN A 180 8.16 9.66 -3.56
N HIS A 181 9.39 9.85 -4.06
CA HIS A 181 9.64 10.04 -5.49
C HIS A 181 9.18 8.85 -6.33
N LEU A 182 9.39 7.61 -5.88
CA LEU A 182 8.92 6.42 -6.59
C LEU A 182 7.40 6.20 -6.44
N LEU A 183 6.83 6.61 -5.33
CA LEU A 183 5.38 6.58 -5.09
C LEU A 183 4.64 7.69 -5.85
N ASP A 184 5.35 8.76 -6.26
CA ASP A 184 4.76 9.99 -6.81
C ASP A 184 3.72 10.60 -5.86
N ARG A 185 3.98 10.48 -4.56
CA ARG A 185 3.23 11.06 -3.44
C ARG A 185 4.01 10.89 -2.14
N LYS A 186 3.66 11.68 -1.13
CA LYS A 186 4.16 11.41 0.22
C LYS A 186 3.58 10.11 0.75
N TRP A 187 4.43 9.30 1.38
CA TRP A 187 3.98 8.09 2.06
C TRP A 187 3.22 8.45 3.32
N GLU A 188 2.15 7.72 3.60
CA GLU A 188 1.24 8.01 4.71
C GLU A 188 0.74 6.74 5.37
N ILE A 189 0.33 6.86 6.63
CA ILE A 189 -0.33 5.81 7.40
C ILE A 189 -1.70 6.33 7.82
N ILE A 190 -2.76 5.62 7.48
CA ILE A 190 -4.11 5.88 7.98
C ILE A 190 -4.42 4.86 9.06
N GLY A 191 -4.74 5.34 10.26
CA GLY A 191 -5.04 4.46 11.37
C GLY A 191 -6.04 5.04 12.37
N LYS A 192 -6.65 4.14 13.15
CA LYS A 192 -7.54 4.50 14.25
C LYS A 192 -6.68 4.86 15.46
N VAL A 193 -6.98 5.99 16.10
CA VAL A 193 -6.33 6.40 17.34
C VAL A 193 -6.81 5.49 18.48
N ILE A 194 -5.88 4.86 19.18
CA ILE A 194 -6.13 4.00 20.34
C ILE A 194 -5.63 4.67 21.64
N ARG A 195 -6.14 4.24 22.78
CA ARG A 195 -5.60 4.63 24.08
C ARG A 195 -4.19 4.03 24.26
N GLY A 196 -3.27 4.84 24.77
CA GLY A 196 -1.92 4.46 25.17
C GLY A 196 -1.71 4.73 26.68
N SER A 197 -0.48 4.60 27.14
CA SER A 197 -0.09 4.83 28.54
C SER A 197 -0.13 6.29 29.00
N GLN A 198 -0.45 7.24 28.09
CA GLN A 198 -0.56 8.69 28.33
C GLN A 198 0.70 9.35 28.95
N ARG A 199 1.86 8.69 28.92
CA ARG A 199 3.13 9.24 29.46
C ARG A 199 3.50 10.59 28.86
N GLY A 200 3.32 10.75 27.57
CA GLY A 200 3.56 12.03 26.87
C GLY A 200 2.70 13.17 27.44
N ARG A 201 1.45 12.91 27.82
CA ARG A 201 0.56 13.91 28.42
C ARG A 201 1.10 14.41 29.77
N LYS A 202 1.61 13.53 30.61
CA LYS A 202 2.19 13.87 31.94
C LYS A 202 3.41 14.78 31.83
N ILE A 203 4.14 14.74 30.72
CA ILE A 203 5.35 15.54 30.50
C ILE A 203 5.11 16.76 29.60
N GLY A 204 3.82 17.06 29.21
CA GLY A 204 3.45 18.21 28.41
C GLY A 204 3.43 17.98 26.88
N PHE A 205 3.65 16.76 26.42
CA PHE A 205 3.64 16.42 24.98
C PHE A 205 2.63 15.30 24.68
N PRO A 206 1.31 15.59 24.70
CA PRO A 206 0.28 14.58 24.45
C PRO A 206 0.43 13.93 23.09
N THR A 207 0.28 12.62 23.01
CA THR A 207 0.41 11.84 21.77
C THR A 207 -0.83 11.00 21.47
N CYS A 208 -1.17 10.91 20.20
CA CYS A 208 -2.10 9.93 19.66
C CYS A 208 -1.34 8.65 19.29
N ASN A 209 -1.89 7.49 19.66
CA ASN A 209 -1.29 6.20 19.35
C ASN A 209 -2.04 5.50 18.22
N ILE A 210 -1.31 5.00 17.23
CA ILE A 210 -1.83 4.20 16.12
C ILE A 210 -1.08 2.87 16.12
N LEU A 211 -1.82 1.76 16.11
CA LEU A 211 -1.22 0.43 15.99
C LEU A 211 -0.82 0.15 14.55
N LEU A 212 0.46 -0.11 14.33
CA LEU A 212 0.99 -0.44 13.01
C LEU A 212 0.78 -1.94 12.72
N LYS A 213 -0.35 -2.25 12.09
CA LYS A 213 -0.64 -3.61 11.60
C LYS A 213 -0.54 -3.65 10.07
N LYS A 214 0.16 -4.68 9.55
CA LYS A 214 0.31 -4.99 8.12
C LYS A 214 1.12 -3.98 7.29
N TYR A 215 1.36 -2.76 7.75
CA TYR A 215 2.27 -1.84 7.05
C TYR A 215 3.71 -2.32 7.11
N VAL A 216 4.48 -2.03 6.07
CA VAL A 216 5.94 -2.12 6.15
C VAL A 216 6.42 -1.27 7.32
N ILE A 217 7.30 -1.83 8.14
CA ILE A 217 7.90 -1.11 9.27
C ILE A 217 8.99 -0.20 8.69
N PRO A 218 8.85 1.14 8.78
CA PRO A 218 9.91 2.04 8.38
C PRO A 218 11.03 2.04 9.42
N LYS A 219 12.10 2.78 9.18
CA LYS A 219 13.18 2.96 10.17
C LYS A 219 12.59 3.48 11.48
N PHE A 220 12.97 2.87 12.60
CA PHE A 220 12.53 3.34 13.92
C PHE A 220 13.12 4.72 14.23
N GLY A 221 12.32 5.56 14.88
CA GLY A 221 12.73 6.90 15.26
C GLY A 221 11.66 7.96 15.07
N VAL A 222 12.11 9.21 15.09
CA VAL A 222 11.28 10.41 15.08
C VAL A 222 11.21 10.98 13.67
N TYR A 223 9.99 11.41 13.29
CA TYR A 223 9.66 11.95 11.98
C TYR A 223 8.93 13.29 12.11
N ALA A 224 9.22 14.23 11.23
CA ALA A 224 8.34 15.35 10.95
C ALA A 224 7.17 14.85 10.09
N VAL A 225 5.95 15.17 10.50
CA VAL A 225 4.73 14.69 9.85
C VAL A 225 3.71 15.82 9.67
N ASN A 226 2.82 15.62 8.70
CA ASN A 226 1.54 16.33 8.65
C ASN A 226 0.44 15.35 9.02
N VAL A 227 -0.56 15.80 9.76
CA VAL A 227 -1.67 14.98 10.23
C VAL A 227 -2.98 15.52 9.70
N GLY A 228 -3.66 14.73 8.90
CA GLY A 228 -5.01 15.01 8.39
C GLY A 228 -6.08 14.55 9.38
N ILE A 229 -6.94 15.49 9.80
CA ILE A 229 -8.05 15.25 10.72
C ILE A 229 -9.26 16.01 10.17
N ASN A 230 -10.32 15.32 9.75
CA ASN A 230 -11.55 15.96 9.26
C ASN A 230 -11.26 17.10 8.24
N ASN A 231 -10.47 16.82 7.21
CA ASN A 231 -10.03 17.76 6.17
C ASN A 231 -9.10 18.92 6.62
N ILE A 232 -8.70 18.95 7.89
CA ILE A 232 -7.73 19.92 8.39
C ILE A 232 -6.35 19.25 8.43
N LEU A 233 -5.33 19.94 7.92
CA LEU A 233 -3.93 19.47 7.94
C LEU A 233 -3.15 20.23 9.02
N LYS A 234 -2.56 19.53 9.98
CA LYS A 234 -1.74 20.08 11.06
C LYS A 234 -0.35 19.47 11.02
N LYS A 235 0.67 20.27 11.37
CA LYS A 235 2.03 19.79 11.56
C LYS A 235 2.14 18.97 12.87
N GLY A 236 3.10 18.09 12.93
CA GLY A 236 3.39 17.28 14.13
C GLY A 236 4.71 16.55 14.06
N ILE A 237 5.05 15.89 15.14
CA ILE A 237 6.12 14.89 15.19
C ILE A 237 5.53 13.52 15.50
N ALA A 238 6.17 12.48 14.95
CA ALA A 238 5.73 11.11 15.17
C ALA A 238 6.93 10.23 15.52
N ASN A 239 6.78 9.36 16.50
CA ASN A 239 7.76 8.32 16.82
C ASN A 239 7.22 6.94 16.43
N ILE A 240 8.05 6.14 15.76
CA ILE A 240 7.76 4.74 15.44
C ILE A 240 8.72 3.86 16.23
N GLY A 241 8.16 2.96 17.02
CA GLY A 241 8.94 2.02 17.81
C GLY A 241 8.08 0.99 18.54
N TYR A 242 8.73 0.04 19.18
CA TYR A 242 8.08 -0.91 20.06
C TYR A 242 7.83 -0.28 21.44
N ARG A 243 6.67 -0.55 22.01
CA ARG A 243 6.33 -0.12 23.37
C ARG A 243 5.98 -1.35 24.21
N PRO A 244 6.54 -1.43 25.44
CA PRO A 244 6.17 -2.49 26.40
C PRO A 244 4.67 -2.41 26.71
N THR A 245 4.04 -3.56 26.87
CA THR A 245 2.67 -3.72 27.35
C THR A 245 2.64 -4.94 28.25
N PHE A 246 1.57 -5.12 29.04
CA PHE A 246 1.40 -6.32 29.89
C PHE A 246 1.53 -7.64 29.09
N ASN A 247 1.10 -7.64 27.82
CA ASN A 247 1.12 -8.82 26.95
C ASN A 247 2.23 -8.74 25.87
N GLY A 248 3.42 -8.21 26.19
CA GLY A 248 4.56 -8.14 25.29
C GLY A 248 4.83 -6.74 24.71
N LYS A 249 5.32 -6.68 23.46
CA LYS A 249 5.68 -5.42 22.79
C LYS A 249 4.71 -5.11 21.68
N LYS A 250 4.14 -3.91 21.65
CA LYS A 250 3.32 -3.41 20.53
C LYS A 250 4.10 -2.43 19.66
N LEU A 251 4.03 -2.60 18.34
CA LEU A 251 4.57 -1.63 17.39
C LEU A 251 3.58 -0.48 17.22
N LEU A 252 3.97 0.71 17.69
CA LEU A 252 3.12 1.90 17.69
C LEU A 252 3.73 3.02 16.85
N LEU A 253 2.83 3.82 16.29
CA LEU A 253 3.10 5.16 15.78
C LEU A 253 2.50 6.13 16.79
N GLU A 254 3.34 6.84 17.54
CA GLU A 254 2.96 7.86 18.51
C GLU A 254 3.09 9.23 17.86
N VAL A 255 2.01 10.00 17.80
CA VAL A 255 1.96 11.27 17.06
C VAL A 255 1.59 12.41 17.99
N ASN A 256 2.48 13.38 18.18
CA ASN A 256 2.18 14.65 18.80
C ASN A 256 1.78 15.64 17.70
N ILE A 257 0.56 16.16 17.77
CA ILE A 257 -0.03 17.07 16.77
C ILE A 257 -0.03 18.47 17.34
N PHE A 258 0.60 19.40 16.62
CA PHE A 258 0.76 20.76 17.11
C PHE A 258 -0.57 21.52 17.13
N GLY A 259 -0.86 22.19 18.26
CA GLY A 259 -2.04 23.03 18.41
C GLY A 259 -3.37 22.27 18.51
N ILE A 260 -3.35 20.96 18.77
CA ILE A 260 -4.58 20.17 18.96
C ILE A 260 -4.75 19.80 20.45
N LYS A 261 -5.86 20.29 21.04
CA LYS A 261 -6.30 19.92 22.39
C LYS A 261 -7.47 18.92 22.40
N LYS A 262 -8.05 18.61 21.22
CA LYS A 262 -9.26 17.78 21.09
C LYS A 262 -8.95 16.28 21.34
N ASN A 263 -9.95 15.59 21.90
CA ASN A 263 -9.92 14.13 22.01
C ASN A 263 -10.07 13.49 20.62
N LEU A 264 -9.09 12.68 20.24
CA LEU A 264 -9.05 11.97 18.95
C LEU A 264 -9.23 10.45 19.07
N TYR A 265 -9.50 9.92 20.25
CA TYR A 265 -9.70 8.48 20.42
C TYR A 265 -10.81 7.95 19.51
N ASN A 266 -10.58 6.76 18.99
CA ASN A 266 -11.45 6.08 18.03
C ASN A 266 -11.60 6.77 16.65
N LYS A 267 -11.09 7.98 16.45
CA LYS A 267 -11.08 8.64 15.13
C LYS A 267 -9.99 8.06 14.25
N LYS A 268 -10.24 8.02 12.94
CA LYS A 268 -9.21 7.74 11.94
C LYS A 268 -8.49 9.02 11.61
N ILE A 269 -7.17 9.00 11.67
CA ILE A 269 -6.31 10.10 11.24
C ILE A 269 -5.36 9.62 10.16
N ASN A 270 -4.92 10.55 9.33
CA ASN A 270 -3.95 10.33 8.27
C ASN A 270 -2.61 10.98 8.67
N VAL A 271 -1.56 10.18 8.83
CA VAL A 271 -0.22 10.65 9.19
C VAL A 271 0.68 10.58 7.95
N ILE A 272 1.02 11.74 7.40
CA ILE A 272 1.81 11.93 6.19
C ILE A 272 3.27 12.20 6.61
N PHE A 273 4.19 11.36 6.17
CA PHE A 273 5.60 11.43 6.54
C PHE A 273 6.37 12.41 5.64
N ASN A 274 6.93 13.47 6.24
CA ASN A 274 7.69 14.50 5.52
C ASN A 274 9.20 14.23 5.55
N LYS A 275 9.78 14.04 6.76
CA LYS A 275 11.22 13.90 6.96
C LYS A 275 11.51 12.98 8.14
N PHE A 276 12.55 12.15 8.02
CA PHE A 276 13.15 11.43 9.14
C PHE A 276 14.05 12.40 9.91
N ILE A 277 13.83 12.57 11.21
CA ILE A 277 14.59 13.50 12.05
C ILE A 277 15.77 12.78 12.68
N ARG A 278 15.52 11.71 13.44
CA ARG A 278 16.56 10.94 14.12
C ARG A 278 16.10 9.52 14.50
N PRO A 279 17.02 8.60 14.81
CA PRO A 279 16.69 7.31 15.41
C PRO A 279 16.15 7.45 16.83
N GLU A 280 15.57 6.38 17.37
CA GLU A 280 15.22 6.32 18.79
C GLU A 280 16.47 6.48 19.66
N LYS A 281 16.31 7.15 20.81
CA LYS A 281 17.36 7.38 21.81
C LYS A 281 16.81 7.06 23.18
N LYS A 282 17.62 6.45 24.06
CA LYS A 282 17.34 6.35 25.49
C LYS A 282 17.76 7.64 26.18
N PHE A 283 17.02 8.03 27.23
CA PHE A 283 17.29 9.23 28.01
C PHE A 283 17.50 8.83 29.48
N LYS A 284 18.44 9.50 30.13
CA LYS A 284 18.77 9.24 31.55
C LYS A 284 17.65 9.74 32.48
N ASN A 285 17.01 10.84 32.13
CA ASN A 285 15.95 11.44 32.94
C ASN A 285 14.88 12.16 32.05
N ILE A 286 13.80 12.59 32.71
CA ILE A 286 12.66 13.26 32.05
C ILE A 286 13.05 14.62 31.46
N LEU A 287 13.98 15.35 32.10
CA LEU A 287 14.41 16.67 31.63
C LEU A 287 15.14 16.55 30.29
N GLU A 288 16.06 15.61 30.16
CA GLU A 288 16.76 15.31 28.91
C GLU A 288 15.77 14.92 27.79
N LEU A 289 14.78 14.09 28.09
CA LEU A 289 13.71 13.71 27.17
C LEU A 289 12.91 14.95 26.70
N LYS A 290 12.47 15.81 27.64
CA LYS A 290 11.74 17.04 27.31
C LYS A 290 12.56 17.98 26.41
N ASN A 291 13.82 18.18 26.72
CA ASN A 291 14.71 19.03 25.92
C ASN A 291 14.91 18.48 24.50
N GLN A 292 15.06 17.16 24.37
CA GLN A 292 15.16 16.54 23.04
C GLN A 292 13.85 16.67 22.26
N ILE A 293 12.68 16.46 22.88
CA ILE A 293 11.39 16.65 22.20
C ILE A 293 11.24 18.09 21.70
N ARG A 294 11.64 19.09 22.49
CA ARG A 294 11.63 20.52 22.06
C ARG A 294 12.51 20.73 20.82
N LYS A 295 13.72 20.14 20.79
CA LYS A 295 14.60 20.18 19.61
C LYS A 295 13.95 19.50 18.38
N ASP A 296 13.35 18.32 18.56
CA ASP A 296 12.65 17.59 17.49
C ASP A 296 11.47 18.42 16.93
N ILE A 297 10.71 19.10 17.79
CA ILE A 297 9.60 19.99 17.39
C ILE A 297 10.12 21.16 16.56
N LYS A 298 11.24 21.80 16.95
CA LYS A 298 11.86 22.88 16.15
C LYS A 298 12.24 22.42 14.75
N LEU A 299 12.75 21.19 14.61
CA LEU A 299 13.12 20.58 13.32
C LEU A 299 11.91 20.15 12.46
N ALA A 300 10.72 20.04 13.06
CA ALA A 300 9.50 19.59 12.40
C ALA A 300 8.57 20.76 12.00
N LYS A 301 8.75 21.94 12.58
CA LYS A 301 8.03 23.18 12.23
C LYS A 301 8.54 23.77 10.92
#